data_07cc5181acec635f9fa71674d82b926a
#
_entry.id   07cc5181acec635f9fa71674d82b926a
#
_cell.length_a   1.000
_cell.length_b   1.000
_cell.length_c   1.000
_cell.angle_alpha   90.00
_cell.angle_beta   90.00
_cell.angle_gamma   90.00
#
_symmetry.space_group_name_H-M   'P 1'
#
loop_
_entity.id
_entity.type
_entity.pdbx_description
1 polymer ?
#
loop_
_entity_poly.entity_id
_entity_poly.type
_entity_poly.pdbx_seq_one_letter_code
_entity_poly.pdbx_strand_id
1 'polypeptide(L)'
;WTTWPMVVLIFVLVFSTVLGCYSYAQVNVNFLGGERRSEQVFGILLTAAAFGGTVLTLPIVWALTDIALGLLGVLNLVVIIRLAPWVIGALRDFEAQRARGITEPTFVGHGNSLLPGDVVPGVWEPDDAARRG
;
A
#
# COMPACT_ATOMS: atom_id res chain seq x y z
N TRP A 1 -12.49 -38.56 -5.35
CA TRP A 1 -12.82 -38.01 -4.01
C TRP A 1 -11.99 -36.74 -3.69
N THR A 2 -10.81 -36.54 -4.27
CA THR A 2 -9.95 -35.37 -4.08
C THR A 2 -10.40 -34.12 -4.85
N THR A 3 -11.23 -34.26 -5.87
CA THR A 3 -11.66 -33.15 -6.75
C THR A 3 -12.52 -32.14 -5.99
N TRP A 4 -13.48 -32.58 -5.21
CA TRP A 4 -14.37 -31.71 -4.47
C TRP A 4 -13.69 -30.81 -3.42
N PRO A 5 -12.81 -31.36 -2.55
CA PRO A 5 -12.04 -30.51 -1.62
C PRO A 5 -11.17 -29.48 -2.34
N MET A 6 -10.59 -29.85 -3.48
CA MET A 6 -9.76 -28.96 -4.28
C MET A 6 -10.57 -27.81 -4.88
N VAL A 7 -11.77 -28.08 -5.40
CA VAL A 7 -12.67 -27.04 -5.93
C VAL A 7 -13.09 -26.06 -4.83
N VAL A 8 -13.46 -26.59 -3.65
CA VAL A 8 -13.84 -25.74 -2.51
C VAL A 8 -12.66 -24.87 -2.06
N LEU A 9 -11.47 -25.44 -2.00
CA LEU A 9 -10.26 -24.70 -1.61
C LEU A 9 -9.94 -23.58 -2.61
N ILE A 10 -9.98 -23.86 -3.91
CA ILE A 10 -9.77 -22.86 -4.95
C ILE A 10 -10.84 -21.77 -4.86
N PHE A 11 -12.09 -22.12 -4.66
CA PHE A 11 -13.18 -21.16 -4.50
C PHE A 11 -12.93 -20.21 -3.32
N VAL A 12 -12.59 -20.77 -2.14
CA VAL A 12 -12.30 -19.97 -0.94
C VAL A 12 -11.10 -19.05 -1.16
N LEU A 13 -10.03 -19.53 -1.80
CA LEU A 13 -8.84 -18.72 -2.09
C LEU A 13 -9.17 -17.57 -3.04
N VAL A 14 -9.87 -17.85 -4.14
CA VAL A 14 -10.26 -16.81 -5.12
C VAL A 14 -11.19 -15.79 -4.48
N PHE A 15 -12.19 -16.24 -3.75
CA PHE A 15 -13.11 -15.34 -3.05
C PHE A 15 -12.43 -14.45 -2.03
N SER A 16 -11.53 -15.03 -1.22
CA SER A 16 -10.71 -14.29 -0.25
C SER A 16 -9.82 -13.25 -0.94
N THR A 17 -9.20 -13.60 -2.08
CA THR A 17 -8.37 -12.69 -2.86
C THR A 17 -9.18 -11.50 -3.39
N VAL A 18 -10.36 -11.75 -3.93
CA VAL A 18 -11.26 -10.68 -4.44
C VAL A 18 -11.68 -9.74 -3.31
N LEU A 19 -12.04 -10.28 -2.13
CA LEU A 19 -12.37 -9.47 -0.96
C LEU A 19 -11.17 -8.63 -0.48
N GLY A 20 -9.99 -9.23 -0.45
CA GLY A 20 -8.76 -8.51 -0.09
C GLY A 20 -8.46 -7.36 -1.05
N CYS A 21 -8.51 -7.60 -2.36
CA CYS A 21 -8.32 -6.58 -3.37
C CYS A 21 -9.38 -5.45 -3.26
N TYR A 22 -10.63 -5.80 -3.00
CA TYR A 22 -11.70 -4.82 -2.78
C TYR A 22 -11.41 -3.93 -1.57
N SER A 23 -11.01 -4.53 -0.44
CA SER A 23 -10.68 -3.79 0.78
C SER A 23 -9.51 -2.83 0.58
N TYR A 24 -8.43 -3.27 -0.08
CA TYR A 24 -7.30 -2.40 -0.42
C TYR A 24 -7.71 -1.23 -1.31
N ALA A 25 -8.52 -1.50 -2.31
CA ALA A 25 -8.99 -0.46 -3.21
C ALA A 25 -9.91 0.55 -2.50
N GLN A 26 -10.78 0.09 -1.61
CA GLN A 26 -11.65 0.95 -0.81
C GLN A 26 -10.85 1.91 0.09
N VAL A 27 -9.82 1.40 0.77
CA VAL A 27 -8.93 2.24 1.59
C VAL A 27 -8.24 3.31 0.73
N ASN A 28 -7.75 2.95 -0.45
CA ASN A 28 -7.10 3.92 -1.35
C ASN A 28 -8.08 4.96 -1.89
N VAL A 29 -9.29 4.58 -2.26
CA VAL A 29 -10.34 5.51 -2.72
C VAL A 29 -10.71 6.49 -1.60
N ASN A 30 -10.86 6.02 -0.37
CA ASN A 30 -11.16 6.86 0.78
C ASN A 30 -10.01 7.83 1.10
N PHE A 31 -8.75 7.37 1.00
CA PHE A 31 -7.58 8.21 1.20
C PHE A 31 -7.47 9.35 0.17
N LEU A 32 -7.87 9.09 -1.07
CA LEU A 32 -7.91 10.09 -2.15
C LEU A 32 -9.09 11.07 -2.03
N GLY A 33 -9.84 11.05 -0.93
CA GLY A 33 -11.00 11.90 -0.71
C GLY A 33 -12.23 11.43 -1.47
N GLY A 34 -12.32 10.12 -1.72
CA GLY A 34 -13.44 9.51 -2.43
C GLY A 34 -14.76 9.71 -1.69
N GLU A 35 -15.69 10.37 -2.33
CA GLU A 35 -17.08 10.43 -1.91
C GLU A 35 -17.74 9.04 -2.08
N ARG A 36 -18.86 8.82 -1.41
CA ARG A 36 -19.68 7.61 -1.52
C ARG A 36 -19.96 7.18 -2.98
N ARG A 37 -19.97 8.13 -3.90
CA ARG A 37 -20.12 7.91 -5.33
C ARG A 37 -18.92 7.18 -5.95
N SER A 38 -17.70 7.49 -5.50
CA SER A 38 -16.48 6.83 -5.98
C SER A 38 -16.43 5.37 -5.57
N GLU A 39 -16.87 5.05 -4.36
CA GLU A 39 -16.98 3.66 -3.88
C GLU A 39 -17.99 2.85 -4.72
N GLN A 40 -19.15 3.45 -5.06
CA GLN A 40 -20.15 2.80 -5.90
C GLN A 40 -19.63 2.54 -7.30
N VAL A 41 -18.98 3.52 -7.92
CA VAL A 41 -18.39 3.39 -9.26
C VAL A 41 -17.32 2.28 -9.25
N PHE A 42 -16.49 2.25 -8.23
CA PHE A 42 -15.47 1.21 -8.08
C PHE A 42 -16.10 -0.18 -7.93
N GLY A 43 -17.14 -0.34 -7.12
CA GLY A 43 -17.86 -1.59 -6.96
C GLY A 43 -18.49 -2.09 -8.28
N ILE A 44 -19.05 -1.17 -9.06
CA ILE A 44 -19.61 -1.50 -10.38
C ILE A 44 -18.51 -1.94 -11.34
N LEU A 45 -17.36 -1.23 -11.37
CA LEU A 45 -16.22 -1.58 -12.22
C LEU A 45 -15.65 -2.95 -11.85
N LEU A 46 -15.50 -3.25 -10.56
CA LEU A 46 -15.04 -4.55 -10.11
C LEU A 46 -16.00 -5.68 -10.51
N THR A 47 -17.29 -5.45 -10.33
CA THR A 47 -18.31 -6.42 -10.74
C THR A 47 -18.30 -6.65 -12.25
N ALA A 48 -18.18 -5.58 -13.03
CA ALA A 48 -18.10 -5.66 -14.49
C ALA A 48 -16.82 -6.38 -14.94
N ALA A 49 -15.68 -6.12 -14.27
CA ALA A 49 -14.41 -6.81 -14.55
C ALA A 49 -14.50 -8.31 -14.22
N ALA A 50 -15.13 -8.69 -13.10
CA ALA A 50 -15.34 -10.07 -12.73
C ALA A 50 -16.22 -10.79 -13.78
N PHE A 51 -17.30 -10.14 -14.21
CA PHE A 51 -18.17 -10.67 -15.29
C PHE A 51 -17.43 -10.79 -16.62
N GLY A 52 -16.67 -9.75 -17.01
CA GLY A 52 -15.84 -9.78 -18.22
C GLY A 52 -14.82 -10.92 -18.21
N GLY A 53 -14.21 -11.18 -17.06
CA GLY A 53 -13.27 -12.29 -16.87
C GLY A 53 -13.87 -13.67 -17.14
N THR A 54 -15.18 -13.86 -16.97
CA THR A 54 -15.84 -15.14 -17.27
C THR A 54 -15.99 -15.41 -18.76
N VAL A 55 -15.98 -14.36 -19.58
CA VAL A 55 -16.15 -14.45 -21.04
C VAL A 55 -14.80 -14.51 -21.76
N LEU A 56 -13.76 -13.99 -21.15
CA LEU A 56 -12.41 -13.96 -21.71
C LEU A 56 -11.74 -15.33 -21.65
N THR A 57 -10.91 -15.61 -22.65
CA THR A 57 -10.06 -16.82 -22.64
C THR A 57 -8.93 -16.68 -21.62
N LEU A 58 -8.55 -17.80 -21.02
CA LEU A 58 -7.49 -17.82 -20.00
C LEU A 58 -6.17 -17.14 -20.41
N PRO A 59 -5.66 -17.32 -21.64
CA PRO A 59 -4.46 -16.61 -22.10
C PRO A 59 -4.61 -15.09 -22.09
N ILE A 60 -5.77 -14.55 -22.44
CA ILE A 60 -6.03 -13.11 -22.46
C ILE A 60 -6.05 -12.58 -21.00
N VAL A 61 -6.68 -13.30 -20.08
CA VAL A 61 -6.71 -12.92 -18.66
C VAL A 61 -5.30 -12.87 -18.10
N TRP A 62 -4.46 -13.88 -18.40
CA TRP A 62 -3.07 -13.88 -17.96
C TRP A 62 -2.27 -12.71 -18.56
N ALA A 63 -2.40 -12.45 -19.85
CA ALA A 63 -1.69 -11.34 -20.50
C ALA A 63 -2.09 -9.98 -19.88
N LEU A 64 -3.37 -9.76 -19.61
CA LEU A 64 -3.85 -8.55 -18.94
C LEU A 64 -3.30 -8.43 -17.52
N THR A 65 -3.24 -9.53 -16.80
CA THR A 65 -2.69 -9.57 -15.44
C THR A 65 -1.20 -9.24 -15.45
N ASP A 66 -0.41 -9.81 -16.37
CA ASP A 66 1.02 -9.55 -16.49
C ASP A 66 1.29 -8.07 -16.82
N ILE A 67 0.51 -7.47 -17.72
CA ILE A 67 0.61 -6.04 -18.05
C ILE A 67 0.29 -5.18 -16.81
N ALA A 68 -0.80 -5.50 -16.10
CA ALA A 68 -1.20 -4.76 -14.91
C ALA A 68 -0.17 -4.85 -13.79
N LEU A 69 0.39 -6.05 -13.54
CA LEU A 69 1.45 -6.26 -12.55
C LEU A 69 2.75 -5.57 -12.96
N GLY A 70 3.11 -5.59 -14.23
CA GLY A 70 4.26 -4.87 -14.75
C GLY A 70 4.14 -3.37 -14.54
N LEU A 71 2.98 -2.80 -14.86
CA LEU A 71 2.71 -1.37 -14.62
C LEU A 71 2.76 -1.02 -13.14
N LEU A 72 2.13 -1.85 -12.29
CA LEU A 72 2.17 -1.68 -10.84
C LEU A 72 3.60 -1.73 -10.30
N GLY A 73 4.42 -2.66 -10.80
CA GLY A 73 5.84 -2.78 -10.43
C GLY A 73 6.63 -1.52 -10.79
N VAL A 74 6.44 -0.97 -11.98
CA VAL A 74 7.10 0.28 -12.41
C VAL A 74 6.65 1.46 -11.54
N LEU A 75 5.35 1.61 -11.28
CA LEU A 75 4.83 2.66 -10.42
C LEU A 75 5.40 2.55 -9.00
N ASN A 76 5.45 1.34 -8.45
CA ASN A 76 6.02 1.10 -7.12
C ASN A 76 7.51 1.46 -7.07
N LEU A 77 8.28 1.12 -8.10
CA LEU A 77 9.69 1.49 -8.20
C LEU A 77 9.89 3.01 -8.23
N VAL A 78 9.06 3.74 -8.98
CA VAL A 78 9.09 5.22 -9.01
C VAL A 78 8.82 5.80 -7.64
N VAL A 79 7.82 5.27 -6.91
CA VAL A 79 7.49 5.71 -5.55
C VAL A 79 8.64 5.43 -4.59
N ILE A 80 9.25 4.24 -4.64
CA ILE A 80 10.40 3.89 -3.79
C ILE A 80 11.58 4.84 -4.05
N ILE A 81 11.91 5.12 -5.31
CA ILE A 81 12.98 6.05 -5.67
C ILE A 81 12.68 7.46 -5.12
N ARG A 82 11.43 7.91 -5.20
CA ARG A 82 11.01 9.23 -4.67
C ARG A 82 11.06 9.30 -3.15
N LEU A 83 10.78 8.20 -2.46
CA LEU A 83 10.81 8.11 -1.00
C LEU A 83 12.20 7.78 -0.44
N ALA A 84 13.14 7.29 -1.26
CA ALA A 84 14.48 6.92 -0.82
C ALA A 84 15.20 8.04 -0.04
N PRO A 85 15.16 9.34 -0.43
CA PRO A 85 15.78 10.41 0.35
C PRO A 85 15.21 10.55 1.76
N TRP A 86 13.92 10.29 1.95
CA TRP A 86 13.27 10.32 3.26
C TRP A 86 13.76 9.20 4.17
N VAL A 87 13.87 8.00 3.63
CA VAL A 87 14.39 6.82 4.36
C VAL A 87 15.85 7.03 4.74
N ILE A 88 16.67 7.53 3.80
CA ILE A 88 18.09 7.81 4.06
C ILE A 88 18.24 8.93 5.10
N GLY A 89 17.40 9.96 5.06
CA GLY A 89 17.36 11.03 6.04
C GLY A 89 17.04 10.52 7.45
N ALA A 90 16.00 9.70 7.57
CA ALA A 90 15.61 9.08 8.83
C ALA A 90 16.71 8.15 9.39
N LEU A 91 17.37 7.39 8.52
CA LEU A 91 18.50 6.54 8.93
C LEU A 91 19.68 7.36 9.46
N ARG A 92 20.02 8.44 8.78
CA ARG A 92 21.09 9.35 9.23
C ARG A 92 20.78 10.01 10.57
N ASP A 93 19.51 10.37 10.78
CA ASP A 93 19.06 10.91 12.07
C ASP A 93 19.24 9.88 13.19
N PHE A 94 18.79 8.65 12.94
CA PHE A 94 18.97 7.54 13.87
C PHE A 94 20.43 7.27 14.21
N GLU A 95 21.31 7.21 13.21
CA GLU A 95 22.75 7.00 13.40
C GLU A 95 23.40 8.15 14.17
N ALA A 96 23.00 9.39 13.88
CA ALA A 96 23.52 10.57 14.59
C ALA A 96 23.09 10.57 16.08
N GLN A 97 21.87 10.16 16.40
CA GLN A 97 21.41 10.02 17.77
C GLN A 97 22.16 8.91 18.51
N ARG A 98 22.39 7.77 17.88
CA ARG A 98 23.21 6.69 18.45
C ARG A 98 24.66 7.10 18.70
N ALA A 99 25.25 7.83 17.77
CA ALA A 99 26.62 8.35 17.93
C ALA A 99 26.77 9.34 19.12
N ARG A 100 25.67 10.01 19.48
CA ARG A 100 25.59 10.88 20.70
C ARG A 100 25.35 10.09 21.99
N GLY A 101 25.28 8.77 21.94
CA GLY A 101 25.05 7.90 23.10
C GLY A 101 23.62 7.79 23.55
N ILE A 102 22.65 8.18 22.72
CA ILE A 102 21.22 8.03 23.03
C ILE A 102 20.85 6.54 22.87
N THR A 103 20.43 5.92 23.96
CA THR A 103 20.13 4.49 24.02
C THR A 103 18.86 4.15 23.27
N GLU A 104 17.86 5.05 23.29
CA GLU A 104 16.57 4.93 22.60
C GLU A 104 16.38 6.12 21.65
N PRO A 105 16.89 6.04 20.41
CA PRO A 105 16.69 7.08 19.42
C PRO A 105 15.20 7.25 19.10
N THR A 106 14.74 8.49 19.13
CA THR A 106 13.33 8.81 18.82
C THR A 106 13.26 9.61 17.52
N PHE A 107 12.45 9.16 16.60
CA PHE A 107 12.27 9.86 15.34
C PHE A 107 11.33 11.06 15.52
N VAL A 108 11.84 12.25 15.16
CA VAL A 108 11.09 13.48 15.07
C VAL A 108 11.08 13.91 13.61
N GLY A 109 9.92 14.01 13.01
CA GLY A 109 9.79 14.33 11.59
C GLY A 109 9.73 15.84 11.35
N HIS A 110 9.08 16.59 12.24
CA HIS A 110 8.89 18.03 12.08
C HIS A 110 10.16 18.80 12.42
N GLY A 111 10.60 19.69 11.52
CA GLY A 111 11.80 20.49 11.70
C GLY A 111 13.13 19.72 11.62
N ASN A 112 13.13 18.48 11.16
CA ASN A 112 14.33 17.66 11.02
C ASN A 112 15.10 18.04 9.75
N SER A 113 16.25 18.67 9.91
CA SER A 113 17.10 19.15 8.81
C SER A 113 17.72 18.04 7.95
N LEU A 114 17.67 16.79 8.39
CA LEU A 114 18.18 15.63 7.64
C LEU A 114 17.15 15.06 6.66
N LEU A 115 15.91 15.50 6.75
CA LEU A 115 14.83 15.10 5.84
C LEU A 115 14.76 16.05 4.64
N PRO A 116 14.33 15.59 3.46
CA PRO A 116 14.21 16.42 2.25
C PRO A 116 13.06 17.43 2.29
N GLY A 117 12.25 17.43 3.34
CA GLY A 117 11.11 18.33 3.52
C GLY A 117 10.51 18.14 4.91
N ASP A 118 9.42 18.86 5.17
CA ASP A 118 8.71 18.80 6.44
C ASP A 118 7.61 17.74 6.38
N VAL A 119 7.32 17.10 7.51
CA VAL A 119 6.26 16.11 7.65
C VAL A 119 4.94 16.80 7.92
N VAL A 120 3.83 16.17 7.55
CA VAL A 120 2.48 16.70 7.81
C VAL A 120 2.31 17.02 9.30
N PRO A 121 1.82 18.24 9.65
CA PRO A 121 1.59 18.64 11.04
C PRO A 121 0.68 17.64 11.77
N GLY A 122 0.96 17.42 13.06
CA GLY A 122 0.22 16.48 13.91
C GLY A 122 0.72 15.03 13.83
N VAL A 123 1.76 14.74 13.03
CA VAL A 123 2.36 13.42 12.93
C VAL A 123 3.87 13.54 13.20
N TRP A 124 4.40 12.69 14.08
CA TRP A 124 5.83 12.66 14.41
C TRP A 124 6.38 13.98 15.00
N GLU A 125 5.57 14.64 15.83
CA GLU A 125 5.98 15.83 16.57
C GLU A 125 6.77 15.44 17.84
N PRO A 126 7.57 16.39 18.42
CA PRO A 126 8.38 16.13 19.63
C PRO A 126 7.55 15.60 20.82
N ASP A 127 6.30 16.06 20.98
CA ASP A 127 5.39 15.63 22.05
C ASP A 127 4.94 14.16 21.91
N ASP A 128 4.86 13.65 20.69
CA ASP A 128 4.56 12.25 20.46
C ASP A 128 5.72 11.33 20.83
N ALA A 129 6.95 11.84 20.73
CA ALA A 129 8.15 11.16 21.20
C ALA A 129 8.18 11.03 22.73
N ALA A 130 7.77 12.08 23.45
CA ALA A 130 7.72 12.11 24.91
C ALA A 130 6.61 11.23 25.50
N ARG A 131 5.53 10.96 24.76
CA ARG A 131 4.40 10.12 25.22
C ARG A 131 4.62 8.62 25.05
N ARG A 132 5.65 8.20 24.30
CA ARG A 132 5.97 6.79 24.03
C ARG A 132 7.13 6.21 24.85
N GLY A 133 7.82 7.02 25.63
CA GLY A 133 8.82 6.62 26.62
C GLY A 133 8.26 6.59 28.00
#